data_cfaf2374da1cbbed3d9fb4e7f3aa290f
#
_entry.id   cfaf2374da1cbbed3d9fb4e7f3aa290f
#
_cell.length_a   1.000
_cell.length_b   1.000
_cell.length_c   1.000
_cell.angle_alpha   90.00
_cell.angle_beta   90.00
_cell.angle_gamma   90.00
#
_symmetry.space_group_name_H-M   'P 1'
#
loop_
_entity.id
_entity.type
_entity.pdbx_description
1 polymer ?
#
loop_
_entity_poly.entity_id
_entity_poly.type
_entity_poly.pdbx_seq_one_letter_code
_entity_poly.pdbx_strand_id
1 'polypeptide(L)'
;MALRLPGIVCGALALAAAGCAEAPPPRPLALPLAERDTLRTVVKRTFTAYGVALESGRALPELTLAFEVYGRLAPDGRNAILVTHGFTSSHHAAGTYRPGDPLAGWWNALIGPGKPIDTDRFFVVSSNMLGSSFGSTAPASVNPATGKPYGPEFPDITLRDIVAAQKLLLDALGVRHLVAVAGPSFGGYQAFQWAVTYPDFVSGVVPVVTAPRGSGGEAAVEALIRRFASDPGWNGGWHYDRGGIPRTMLALRIETLRRYGMNELLARTLPQPRGRDARIRALARAWARRFDPNSMVVLRRASVRFDTTRDFGRIRAKVLYVLSRTDRLFPPSLAPGVMDGLARAGVEARYVEIDSELGHLASGPEAATWGPALRDFLATLAP
;
A
#
# COMPACT_ATOMS: atom_id res chain seq x y z
N MET A 1 31.66 -79.99 -3.78
CA MET A 1 30.29 -79.46 -3.78
C MET A 1 30.37 -77.97 -3.27
N ALA A 2 30.52 -77.08 -4.19
CA ALA A 2 30.76 -75.61 -3.85
C ALA A 2 29.53 -74.80 -4.24
N LEU A 3 28.86 -74.23 -3.24
CA LEU A 3 27.75 -73.29 -3.42
C LEU A 3 28.31 -71.87 -3.80
N ARG A 4 27.86 -71.36 -4.93
CA ARG A 4 28.06 -70.00 -5.35
C ARG A 4 26.91 -69.15 -4.81
N LEU A 5 27.23 -68.02 -4.12
CA LEU A 5 26.31 -67.01 -3.74
C LEU A 5 26.23 -65.89 -4.87
N PRO A 6 25.07 -65.32 -5.16
CA PRO A 6 24.95 -64.27 -6.18
C PRO A 6 25.32 -62.91 -5.63
N GLY A 7 26.03 -62.15 -6.49
CA GLY A 7 26.48 -60.79 -6.19
C GLY A 7 25.32 -59.77 -6.14
N ILE A 8 25.39 -58.86 -5.15
CA ILE A 8 24.50 -57.71 -4.98
C ILE A 8 25.04 -56.60 -5.90
N VAL A 9 24.21 -56.20 -6.87
CA VAL A 9 24.46 -55.03 -7.70
C VAL A 9 23.96 -53.80 -6.92
N CYS A 10 24.86 -52.96 -6.44
CA CYS A 10 24.54 -51.61 -5.93
C CYS A 10 24.17 -50.71 -7.10
N GLY A 11 22.87 -50.45 -7.27
CA GLY A 11 22.39 -49.43 -8.16
C GLY A 11 22.55 -48.05 -7.49
N ALA A 12 23.42 -47.19 -8.04
CA ALA A 12 23.53 -45.82 -7.64
C ALA A 12 22.31 -45.05 -8.15
N LEU A 13 21.45 -44.60 -7.23
CA LEU A 13 20.40 -43.60 -7.55
C LEU A 13 21.09 -42.25 -7.72
N ALA A 14 21.16 -41.75 -8.95
CA ALA A 14 21.46 -40.34 -9.24
C ALA A 14 20.28 -39.49 -8.86
N LEU A 15 20.38 -38.74 -7.75
CA LEU A 15 19.46 -37.61 -7.46
C LEU A 15 19.69 -36.52 -8.52
N ALA A 16 18.74 -36.36 -9.44
CA ALA A 16 18.67 -35.23 -10.30
C ALA A 16 18.29 -34.00 -9.43
N ALA A 17 19.25 -33.11 -9.20
CA ALA A 17 18.98 -31.78 -8.66
C ALA A 17 18.11 -31.01 -9.67
N ALA A 18 16.81 -30.88 -9.37
CA ALA A 18 15.94 -29.96 -10.10
C ALA A 18 16.41 -28.54 -9.77
N GLY A 19 17.19 -27.96 -10.68
CA GLY A 19 17.54 -26.55 -10.63
C GLY A 19 16.25 -25.73 -10.63
N CYS A 20 16.06 -24.93 -9.59
CA CYS A 20 15.05 -23.87 -9.62
C CYS A 20 15.41 -22.94 -10.77
N ALA A 21 14.72 -23.06 -11.90
CA ALA A 21 14.82 -22.08 -12.96
C ALA A 21 14.31 -20.75 -12.41
N GLU A 22 15.19 -19.78 -12.33
CA GLU A 22 14.86 -18.40 -11.98
C GLU A 22 13.78 -17.90 -12.96
N ALA A 23 12.67 -17.38 -12.44
CA ALA A 23 11.59 -16.87 -13.28
C ALA A 23 12.18 -15.78 -14.20
N PRO A 24 11.84 -15.75 -15.49
CA PRO A 24 12.37 -14.76 -16.41
C PRO A 24 11.99 -13.35 -15.90
N PRO A 25 12.88 -12.36 -16.05
CA PRO A 25 12.60 -11.00 -15.62
C PRO A 25 11.31 -10.49 -16.30
N PRO A 26 10.51 -9.68 -15.60
CA PRO A 26 9.27 -9.15 -16.14
C PRO A 26 9.57 -8.35 -17.42
N ARG A 27 8.77 -8.56 -18.47
CA ARG A 27 8.91 -7.81 -19.72
C ARG A 27 8.69 -6.33 -19.47
N PRO A 28 9.52 -5.43 -20.04
CA PRO A 28 9.32 -4.00 -19.91
C PRO A 28 7.89 -3.60 -20.31
N LEU A 29 7.21 -2.85 -19.46
CA LEU A 29 5.92 -2.25 -19.79
C LEU A 29 6.17 -1.07 -20.72
N ALA A 30 5.81 -1.19 -22.00
CA ALA A 30 5.73 -0.05 -22.88
C ALA A 30 4.59 0.85 -22.41
N LEU A 31 4.90 1.88 -21.63
CA LEU A 31 3.95 2.96 -21.40
C LEU A 31 3.88 3.74 -22.72
N PRO A 32 2.68 3.96 -23.32
CA PRO A 32 2.56 4.92 -24.40
C PRO A 32 3.16 6.23 -23.87
N LEU A 33 3.98 6.89 -24.70
CA LEU A 33 4.52 8.23 -24.40
C LEU A 33 3.36 9.06 -23.91
N ALA A 34 3.36 9.41 -22.63
CA ALA A 34 2.24 10.09 -22.02
C ALA A 34 2.06 11.40 -22.81
N GLU A 35 0.96 11.51 -23.53
CA GLU A 35 0.39 12.83 -23.81
C GLU A 35 0.43 13.56 -22.49
N ARG A 36 0.81 14.86 -22.49
CA ARG A 36 0.92 15.67 -21.27
C ARG A 36 -0.33 15.42 -20.43
N ASP A 37 -0.19 14.54 -19.47
CA ASP A 37 -1.31 14.02 -18.71
C ASP A 37 -1.84 15.21 -17.89
N THR A 38 -2.84 15.83 -18.44
CA THR A 38 -3.66 16.70 -17.65
C THR A 38 -4.31 15.76 -16.68
N LEU A 39 -4.06 15.87 -15.37
CA LEU A 39 -4.70 15.10 -14.29
C LEU A 39 -6.25 15.08 -14.37
N ARG A 40 -6.81 15.39 -15.54
CA ARG A 40 -8.23 15.40 -15.89
C ARG A 40 -8.74 14.07 -16.44
N THR A 41 -7.81 13.17 -16.90
CA THR A 41 -8.15 11.87 -17.49
C THR A 41 -7.08 10.85 -17.15
N VAL A 42 -6.96 10.54 -15.87
CA VAL A 42 -6.00 9.54 -15.38
C VAL A 42 -6.38 8.14 -15.84
N VAL A 43 -5.40 7.36 -16.27
CA VAL A 43 -5.61 6.00 -16.76
C VAL A 43 -5.19 4.98 -15.73
N LYS A 44 -6.14 4.18 -15.25
CA LYS A 44 -5.86 3.00 -14.46
C LYS A 44 -5.20 1.93 -15.35
N ARG A 45 -4.07 1.38 -14.89
CA ARG A 45 -3.28 0.35 -15.56
C ARG A 45 -3.13 -0.88 -14.68
N THR A 46 -2.70 -1.98 -15.26
CA THR A 46 -2.35 -3.21 -14.56
C THR A 46 -0.97 -3.70 -14.98
N PHE A 47 -0.25 -4.27 -14.04
CA PHE A 47 1.00 -5.00 -14.22
C PHE A 47 0.78 -6.43 -13.74
N THR A 48 1.32 -7.42 -14.45
CA THR A 48 1.22 -8.84 -14.05
C THR A 48 2.60 -9.47 -14.02
N ALA A 49 2.87 -10.23 -12.97
CA ALA A 49 4.04 -11.10 -12.81
C ALA A 49 3.59 -12.51 -12.44
N TYR A 50 4.41 -13.51 -12.73
CA TYR A 50 4.08 -14.92 -12.52
C TYR A 50 5.08 -15.59 -11.58
N GLY A 51 4.61 -16.59 -10.83
CA GLY A 51 5.44 -17.39 -9.95
C GLY A 51 6.07 -16.60 -8.80
N VAL A 52 5.37 -15.59 -8.26
CA VAL A 52 5.91 -14.68 -7.25
C VAL A 52 5.96 -15.35 -5.88
N ALA A 53 7.18 -15.56 -5.37
CA ALA A 53 7.41 -16.11 -4.05
C ALA A 53 7.04 -15.09 -2.95
N LEU A 54 6.46 -15.59 -1.85
CA LEU A 54 6.08 -14.84 -0.65
C LEU A 54 6.95 -15.23 0.54
N GLU A 55 7.09 -14.37 1.53
CA GLU A 55 7.82 -14.66 2.78
C GLU A 55 7.27 -15.89 3.53
N SER A 56 6.00 -16.21 3.35
CA SER A 56 5.37 -17.42 3.90
C SER A 56 5.89 -18.73 3.30
N GLY A 57 6.76 -18.70 2.29
CA GLY A 57 7.22 -19.87 1.52
C GLY A 57 6.22 -20.32 0.46
N ARG A 58 5.02 -19.74 0.40
CA ARG A 58 4.05 -19.98 -0.69
C ARG A 58 4.42 -19.12 -1.91
N ALA A 59 3.84 -19.44 -3.06
CA ALA A 59 3.95 -18.61 -4.26
C ALA A 59 2.56 -18.22 -4.77
N LEU A 60 2.45 -17.03 -5.34
CA LEU A 60 1.32 -16.64 -6.16
C LEU A 60 1.61 -17.04 -7.60
N PRO A 61 0.80 -17.92 -8.21
CA PRO A 61 0.97 -18.28 -9.63
C PRO A 61 0.91 -17.06 -10.54
N GLU A 62 0.03 -16.12 -10.21
CA GLU A 62 -0.13 -14.85 -10.88
C GLU A 62 -0.33 -13.73 -9.86
N LEU A 63 0.46 -12.67 -9.99
CA LEU A 63 0.34 -11.44 -9.23
C LEU A 63 0.02 -10.30 -10.19
N THR A 64 -1.13 -9.67 -10.01
CA THR A 64 -1.51 -8.43 -10.72
C THR A 64 -1.49 -7.26 -9.75
N LEU A 65 -0.91 -6.13 -10.13
CA LEU A 65 -1.03 -4.84 -9.45
C LEU A 65 -1.75 -3.84 -10.32
N ALA A 66 -2.79 -3.21 -9.79
CA ALA A 66 -3.38 -2.02 -10.39
C ALA A 66 -2.54 -0.80 -10.00
N PHE A 67 -2.33 0.13 -10.94
CA PHE A 67 -1.54 1.33 -10.69
C PHE A 67 -1.93 2.50 -11.60
N GLU A 68 -1.48 3.66 -11.23
CA GLU A 68 -1.52 4.88 -12.02
C GLU A 68 -0.15 5.52 -12.07
N VAL A 69 0.11 6.31 -13.10
CA VAL A 69 1.34 7.09 -13.26
C VAL A 69 1.00 8.53 -13.61
N TYR A 70 1.84 9.45 -13.17
CA TYR A 70 1.72 10.88 -13.44
C TYR A 70 3.11 11.43 -13.78
N GLY A 71 3.19 12.34 -14.75
CA GLY A 71 4.45 12.87 -15.23
C GLY A 71 5.20 11.91 -16.16
N ARG A 72 6.49 12.14 -16.35
CA ARG A 72 7.34 11.41 -17.29
C ARG A 72 8.57 10.84 -16.60
N LEU A 73 8.88 9.58 -16.87
CA LEU A 73 10.13 8.96 -16.44
C LEU A 73 11.30 9.54 -17.24
N ALA A 74 12.34 9.98 -16.53
CA ALA A 74 13.59 10.41 -17.14
C ALA A 74 14.31 9.23 -17.84
N PRO A 75 15.13 9.48 -18.88
CA PRO A 75 15.81 8.42 -19.61
C PRO A 75 16.71 7.51 -18.73
N ASP A 76 17.26 8.05 -17.65
CA ASP A 76 18.07 7.31 -16.68
C ASP A 76 17.24 6.51 -15.67
N GLY A 77 15.91 6.70 -15.64
CA GLY A 77 14.99 6.00 -14.73
C GLY A 77 15.09 6.44 -13.26
N ARG A 78 15.63 7.61 -12.95
CA ARG A 78 15.99 8.00 -11.58
C ARG A 78 15.17 9.12 -10.96
N ASN A 79 14.19 9.67 -11.67
CA ASN A 79 13.30 10.75 -11.18
C ASN A 79 11.95 10.25 -10.64
N ALA A 80 11.84 9.00 -10.22
CA ALA A 80 10.57 8.42 -9.81
C ALA A 80 10.27 8.68 -8.32
N ILE A 81 8.97 8.89 -8.02
CA ILE A 81 8.41 8.90 -6.66
C ILE A 81 7.31 7.83 -6.61
N LEU A 82 7.41 6.93 -5.64
CA LEU A 82 6.34 5.96 -5.35
C LEU A 82 5.39 6.54 -4.30
N VAL A 83 4.10 6.61 -4.64
CA VAL A 83 3.04 7.02 -3.72
C VAL A 83 2.25 5.79 -3.29
N THR A 84 2.17 5.56 -1.98
CA THR A 84 1.58 4.38 -1.36
C THR A 84 0.32 4.75 -0.57
N HIS A 85 -0.75 4.00 -0.74
CA HIS A 85 -2.05 4.34 -0.16
C HIS A 85 -2.30 3.71 1.21
N GLY A 86 -3.23 4.31 1.98
CA GLY A 86 -3.68 3.81 3.28
C GLY A 86 -4.56 2.55 3.17
N PHE A 87 -4.81 1.90 4.31
CA PHE A 87 -5.45 0.60 4.48
C PHE A 87 -6.75 0.40 3.69
N THR A 88 -7.59 1.42 3.60
CA THR A 88 -8.92 1.35 2.98
C THR A 88 -9.04 2.17 1.68
N SER A 89 -7.91 2.65 1.16
CA SER A 89 -7.83 3.46 -0.04
C SER A 89 -7.43 2.65 -1.29
N SER A 90 -7.02 3.30 -2.35
CA SER A 90 -6.61 2.70 -3.61
C SER A 90 -5.47 3.49 -4.24
N HIS A 91 -4.99 3.03 -5.38
CA HIS A 91 -3.97 3.69 -6.20
C HIS A 91 -4.39 5.04 -6.79
N HIS A 92 -5.67 5.45 -6.71
CA HIS A 92 -6.13 6.74 -7.26
C HIS A 92 -5.68 7.91 -6.39
N ALA A 93 -4.43 8.34 -6.56
CA ALA A 93 -3.82 9.36 -5.71
C ALA A 93 -4.08 10.79 -6.19
N ALA A 94 -4.16 11.04 -7.50
CA ALA A 94 -4.35 12.38 -8.06
C ALA A 94 -5.21 12.38 -9.32
N GLY A 95 -5.73 13.54 -9.68
CA GLY A 95 -6.54 13.74 -10.88
C GLY A 95 -7.92 13.09 -10.81
N THR A 96 -8.57 12.99 -11.96
CA THR A 96 -9.89 12.38 -12.16
C THR A 96 -9.86 11.41 -13.33
N TYR A 97 -10.71 10.38 -13.35
CA TYR A 97 -10.80 9.45 -14.48
C TYR A 97 -11.54 10.05 -15.66
N ARG A 98 -12.48 10.97 -15.40
CA ARG A 98 -13.26 11.68 -16.42
C ARG A 98 -13.38 13.15 -16.06
N PRO A 99 -13.46 14.06 -17.04
CA PRO A 99 -13.81 15.43 -16.77
C PRO A 99 -15.15 15.51 -16.03
N GLY A 100 -15.19 16.27 -14.94
CA GLY A 100 -16.39 16.43 -14.13
C GLY A 100 -16.64 15.36 -13.05
N ASP A 101 -15.75 14.36 -12.89
CA ASP A 101 -15.84 13.43 -11.76
C ASP A 101 -15.88 14.21 -10.44
N PRO A 102 -16.79 13.87 -9.52
CA PRO A 102 -17.01 14.65 -8.29
C PRO A 102 -15.89 14.48 -7.25
N LEU A 103 -15.02 13.50 -7.43
CA LEU A 103 -13.93 13.19 -6.51
C LEU A 103 -12.63 12.98 -7.30
N ALA A 104 -11.66 13.82 -7.02
CA ALA A 104 -10.28 13.61 -7.43
C ALA A 104 -9.57 12.61 -6.50
N GLY A 105 -8.37 12.18 -6.89
CA GLY A 105 -7.51 11.33 -6.07
C GLY A 105 -7.23 11.94 -4.69
N TRP A 106 -6.96 11.07 -3.73
CA TRP A 106 -6.91 11.43 -2.29
C TRP A 106 -5.74 12.37 -1.90
N TRP A 107 -4.70 12.50 -2.71
CA TRP A 107 -3.61 13.49 -2.59
C TRP A 107 -3.54 14.45 -3.79
N ASN A 108 -4.66 14.66 -4.46
CA ASN A 108 -4.73 15.58 -5.60
C ASN A 108 -4.17 16.98 -5.32
N ALA A 109 -4.27 17.45 -4.08
CA ALA A 109 -3.71 18.76 -3.70
C ALA A 109 -2.17 18.75 -3.62
N LEU A 110 -1.53 17.59 -3.46
CA LEU A 110 -0.07 17.44 -3.33
C LEU A 110 0.61 17.06 -4.64
N ILE A 111 -0.10 16.39 -5.57
CA ILE A 111 0.48 15.80 -6.78
C ILE A 111 -0.02 16.54 -8.03
N GLY A 112 0.88 17.00 -8.87
CA GLY A 112 0.55 17.67 -10.14
C GLY A 112 1.58 18.73 -10.55
N PRO A 113 1.42 19.35 -11.73
CA PRO A 113 2.30 20.40 -12.19
C PRO A 113 2.39 21.54 -11.17
N GLY A 114 3.61 21.92 -10.77
CA GLY A 114 3.88 22.98 -9.79
C GLY A 114 3.45 22.68 -8.35
N LYS A 115 2.88 21.52 -8.05
CA LYS A 115 2.50 21.08 -6.69
C LYS A 115 3.72 20.56 -5.91
N PRO A 116 3.59 20.27 -4.58
CA PRO A 116 4.71 19.75 -3.79
C PRO A 116 5.37 18.50 -4.39
N ILE A 117 4.60 17.56 -4.91
CA ILE A 117 5.08 16.44 -5.75
C ILE A 117 4.82 16.86 -7.21
N ASP A 118 5.80 17.56 -7.76
CA ASP A 118 5.70 18.21 -9.07
C ASP A 118 5.86 17.23 -10.21
N THR A 119 4.80 16.99 -10.97
CA THR A 119 4.81 16.05 -12.10
C THR A 119 5.52 16.58 -13.36
N ASP A 120 5.90 17.85 -13.40
CA ASP A 120 6.81 18.37 -14.43
C ASP A 120 8.27 17.92 -14.19
N ARG A 121 8.61 17.54 -12.95
CA ARG A 121 9.93 17.09 -12.52
C ARG A 121 10.00 15.61 -12.24
N PHE A 122 8.97 15.04 -11.64
CA PHE A 122 8.95 13.68 -11.15
C PHE A 122 7.98 12.79 -11.92
N PHE A 123 8.41 11.55 -12.13
CA PHE A 123 7.55 10.45 -12.54
C PHE A 123 6.94 9.83 -11.29
N VAL A 124 5.66 10.04 -11.09
CA VAL A 124 4.95 9.55 -9.89
C VAL A 124 4.24 8.24 -10.23
N VAL A 125 4.51 7.19 -9.49
CA VAL A 125 3.81 5.91 -9.56
C VAL A 125 2.95 5.76 -8.33
N SER A 126 1.64 5.53 -8.50
CA SER A 126 0.72 5.18 -7.42
C SER A 126 0.25 3.74 -7.60
N SER A 127 0.73 2.85 -6.74
CA SER A 127 0.46 1.42 -6.81
C SER A 127 -0.61 1.01 -5.80
N ASN A 128 -1.57 0.19 -6.24
CA ASN A 128 -2.46 -0.52 -5.33
C ASN A 128 -1.71 -1.68 -4.67
N MET A 129 -2.00 -1.95 -3.39
CA MET A 129 -1.32 -3.00 -2.64
C MET A 129 -1.74 -4.41 -3.07
N LEU A 130 -0.80 -5.35 -3.06
CA LEU A 130 -1.10 -6.78 -2.99
C LEU A 130 -2.01 -7.05 -1.77
N GLY A 131 -3.03 -7.87 -1.95
CA GLY A 131 -4.01 -8.19 -0.91
C GLY A 131 -5.14 -7.16 -0.75
N SER A 132 -5.04 -5.97 -1.38
CA SER A 132 -6.07 -4.95 -1.33
C SER A 132 -7.08 -5.09 -2.46
N SER A 133 -8.29 -4.61 -2.23
CA SER A 133 -9.32 -4.46 -3.27
C SER A 133 -8.88 -3.45 -4.35
N PHE A 134 -9.69 -3.23 -5.38
CA PHE A 134 -9.50 -2.26 -6.47
C PHE A 134 -8.56 -2.69 -7.60
N GLY A 135 -8.31 -4.00 -7.77
CA GLY A 135 -7.76 -4.56 -8.99
C GLY A 135 -6.33 -5.09 -8.88
N SER A 136 -5.76 -5.17 -7.69
CA SER A 136 -4.59 -6.01 -7.43
C SER A 136 -5.03 -7.40 -7.00
N THR A 137 -4.11 -8.39 -7.13
CA THR A 137 -4.33 -9.74 -6.62
C THR A 137 -4.62 -9.70 -5.13
N ALA A 138 -5.76 -10.27 -4.74
CA ALA A 138 -6.36 -10.18 -3.42
C ALA A 138 -7.25 -11.39 -3.16
N PRO A 139 -7.80 -11.59 -1.97
CA PRO A 139 -8.73 -12.68 -1.67
C PRO A 139 -9.90 -12.84 -2.64
N ALA A 140 -10.44 -11.75 -3.18
CA ALA A 140 -11.50 -11.79 -4.19
C ALA A 140 -11.02 -12.18 -5.60
N SER A 141 -9.72 -12.25 -5.84
CA SER A 141 -9.17 -12.66 -7.14
C SER A 141 -9.40 -14.15 -7.38
N VAL A 142 -9.59 -14.52 -8.64
CA VAL A 142 -9.72 -15.93 -9.03
C VAL A 142 -8.38 -16.64 -8.81
N ASN A 143 -8.42 -17.74 -8.07
CA ASN A 143 -7.29 -18.65 -7.94
C ASN A 143 -7.19 -19.51 -9.21
N PRO A 144 -6.10 -19.45 -9.98
CA PRO A 144 -5.97 -20.19 -11.24
C PRO A 144 -6.08 -21.72 -11.05
N ALA A 145 -5.71 -22.22 -9.87
CA ALA A 145 -5.76 -23.66 -9.59
C ALA A 145 -7.19 -24.18 -9.39
N THR A 146 -8.14 -23.34 -8.95
CA THR A 146 -9.50 -23.76 -8.60
C THR A 146 -10.58 -23.13 -9.46
N GLY A 147 -10.28 -22.03 -10.19
CA GLY A 147 -11.25 -21.23 -10.92
C GLY A 147 -12.23 -20.45 -10.01
N LYS A 148 -11.99 -20.41 -8.69
CA LYS A 148 -12.80 -19.73 -7.68
C LYS A 148 -12.00 -18.63 -6.99
N PRO A 149 -12.65 -17.67 -6.29
CA PRO A 149 -11.92 -16.72 -5.46
C PRO A 149 -10.99 -17.41 -4.47
N TYR A 150 -9.83 -16.83 -4.18
CA TYR A 150 -8.96 -17.32 -3.11
C TYR A 150 -9.69 -17.36 -1.75
N GLY A 151 -10.50 -16.34 -1.51
CA GLY A 151 -11.27 -16.21 -0.27
C GLY A 151 -10.39 -16.21 0.99
N PRO A 152 -10.81 -16.93 2.05
CA PRO A 152 -10.04 -17.05 3.28
C PRO A 152 -8.74 -17.87 3.12
N GLU A 153 -8.57 -18.58 2.01
CA GLU A 153 -7.36 -19.37 1.67
C GLU A 153 -6.27 -18.52 0.97
N PHE A 154 -6.52 -17.22 0.76
CA PHE A 154 -5.48 -16.33 0.25
C PHE A 154 -4.24 -16.43 1.13
N PRO A 155 -3.03 -16.55 0.54
CA PRO A 155 -1.82 -16.69 1.33
C PRO A 155 -1.63 -15.53 2.30
N ASP A 156 -1.09 -15.82 3.50
CA ASP A 156 -0.61 -14.77 4.39
C ASP A 156 0.49 -13.98 3.68
N ILE A 157 0.37 -12.68 3.72
CA ILE A 157 1.33 -11.73 3.16
C ILE A 157 1.84 -10.78 4.24
N THR A 158 3.00 -10.22 4.01
CA THR A 158 3.66 -9.25 4.88
C THR A 158 3.83 -7.90 4.19
N LEU A 159 4.28 -6.88 4.92
CA LEU A 159 4.68 -5.61 4.31
C LEU A 159 5.85 -5.78 3.33
N ARG A 160 6.73 -6.78 3.55
CA ARG A 160 7.82 -7.11 2.62
C ARG A 160 7.29 -7.66 1.30
N ASP A 161 6.29 -8.54 1.35
CA ASP A 161 5.64 -9.04 0.13
C ASP A 161 4.99 -7.91 -0.66
N ILE A 162 4.33 -6.96 0.03
CA ILE A 162 3.70 -5.80 -0.59
C ILE A 162 4.75 -4.93 -1.30
N VAL A 163 5.86 -4.59 -0.64
CA VAL A 163 6.90 -3.75 -1.26
C VAL A 163 7.70 -4.51 -2.32
N ALA A 164 7.88 -5.82 -2.18
CA ALA A 164 8.49 -6.67 -3.21
C ALA A 164 7.66 -6.69 -4.50
N ALA A 165 6.33 -6.81 -4.37
CA ALA A 165 5.42 -6.72 -5.50
C ALA A 165 5.50 -5.34 -6.19
N GLN A 166 5.58 -4.25 -5.42
CA GLN A 166 5.78 -2.90 -5.95
C GLN A 166 7.14 -2.75 -6.65
N LYS A 167 8.20 -3.40 -6.12
CA LYS A 167 9.52 -3.39 -6.76
C LYS A 167 9.47 -4.04 -8.14
N LEU A 168 8.77 -5.18 -8.30
CA LEU A 168 8.57 -5.82 -9.61
C LEU A 168 7.87 -4.88 -10.61
N LEU A 169 6.84 -4.15 -10.15
CA LEU A 169 6.19 -3.14 -10.98
C LEU A 169 7.15 -2.03 -11.40
N LEU A 170 7.92 -1.48 -10.47
CA LEU A 170 8.87 -0.40 -10.76
C LEU A 170 9.97 -0.84 -11.74
N ASP A 171 10.47 -2.06 -11.59
CA ASP A 171 11.46 -2.64 -12.52
C ASP A 171 10.87 -2.77 -13.94
N ALA A 172 9.63 -3.24 -14.04
CA ALA A 172 8.94 -3.35 -15.33
C ALA A 172 8.65 -1.98 -15.96
N LEU A 173 8.50 -0.92 -15.17
CA LEU A 173 8.37 0.45 -15.65
C LEU A 173 9.72 1.09 -16.05
N GLY A 174 10.85 0.42 -15.79
CA GLY A 174 12.18 0.95 -16.06
C GLY A 174 12.70 1.92 -14.98
N VAL A 175 12.05 1.97 -13.81
CA VAL A 175 12.52 2.78 -12.68
C VAL A 175 13.76 2.12 -12.08
N ARG A 176 14.85 2.87 -12.02
CA ARG A 176 16.14 2.40 -11.50
C ARG A 176 16.46 2.93 -10.11
N HIS A 177 15.75 3.96 -9.68
CA HIS A 177 15.91 4.57 -8.36
C HIS A 177 14.67 5.38 -8.01
N LEU A 178 14.33 5.44 -6.73
CA LEU A 178 13.26 6.28 -6.21
C LEU A 178 13.85 7.52 -5.52
N VAL A 179 13.47 8.70 -5.98
CA VAL A 179 13.72 9.94 -5.24
C VAL A 179 13.05 9.85 -3.87
N ALA A 180 11.78 9.39 -3.82
CA ALA A 180 11.10 9.17 -2.56
C ALA A 180 10.04 8.08 -2.62
N VAL A 181 9.71 7.51 -1.44
CA VAL A 181 8.45 6.79 -1.19
C VAL A 181 7.63 7.58 -0.20
N ALA A 182 6.40 7.94 -0.56
CA ALA A 182 5.53 8.77 0.27
C ALA A 182 4.15 8.17 0.43
N GLY A 183 3.61 8.16 1.66
CA GLY A 183 2.26 7.65 1.86
C GLY A 183 1.69 7.84 3.26
N PRO A 184 0.35 7.97 3.38
CA PRO A 184 -0.32 8.11 4.66
C PRO A 184 -0.70 6.75 5.27
N SER A 185 -0.72 6.67 6.61
CA SER A 185 -1.23 5.53 7.36
C SER A 185 -0.52 4.21 7.00
N PHE A 186 -1.23 3.21 6.53
CA PHE A 186 -0.64 1.98 5.99
C PHE A 186 0.33 2.26 4.81
N GLY A 187 0.13 3.36 4.07
CA GLY A 187 1.10 3.82 3.09
C GLY A 187 2.43 4.22 3.71
N GLY A 188 2.40 4.80 4.90
CA GLY A 188 3.61 5.09 5.68
C GLY A 188 4.31 3.83 6.20
N TYR A 189 3.58 2.75 6.53
CA TYR A 189 4.20 1.45 6.79
C TYR A 189 4.99 0.97 5.59
N GLN A 190 4.42 1.09 4.39
CA GLN A 190 5.11 0.74 3.15
C GLN A 190 6.36 1.62 2.95
N ALA A 191 6.29 2.93 3.23
CA ALA A 191 7.45 3.81 3.11
C ALA A 191 8.60 3.40 4.05
N PHE A 192 8.33 3.10 5.32
CA PHE A 192 9.32 2.55 6.25
C PHE A 192 9.86 1.18 5.77
N GLN A 193 8.97 0.30 5.30
CA GLN A 193 9.38 -1.01 4.80
C GLN A 193 10.28 -0.89 3.56
N TRP A 194 10.00 0.04 2.65
CA TRP A 194 10.86 0.35 1.51
C TRP A 194 12.26 0.76 1.95
N ALA A 195 12.37 1.67 2.94
CA ALA A 195 13.64 2.18 3.43
C ALA A 195 14.54 1.07 4.02
N VAL A 196 13.96 0.07 4.69
CA VAL A 196 14.72 -1.03 5.30
C VAL A 196 14.94 -2.20 4.35
N THR A 197 14.09 -2.39 3.34
CA THR A 197 14.19 -3.53 2.41
C THR A 197 15.09 -3.21 1.22
N TYR A 198 15.00 -1.98 0.69
CA TYR A 198 15.74 -1.52 -0.49
C TYR A 198 16.50 -0.22 -0.20
N PRO A 199 17.43 -0.21 0.78
CA PRO A 199 18.07 1.03 1.24
C PRO A 199 18.84 1.77 0.15
N ASP A 200 19.43 1.06 -0.83
CA ASP A 200 20.20 1.66 -1.92
C ASP A 200 19.31 2.13 -3.10
N PHE A 201 18.03 1.78 -3.08
CA PHE A 201 17.10 2.11 -4.15
C PHE A 201 16.28 3.39 -3.89
N VAL A 202 16.34 3.95 -2.66
CA VAL A 202 15.48 5.05 -2.21
C VAL A 202 16.31 6.15 -1.57
N SER A 203 16.21 7.40 -2.05
CA SER A 203 16.90 8.56 -1.45
C SER A 203 16.14 9.15 -0.26
N GLY A 204 14.82 9.09 -0.24
CA GLY A 204 13.99 9.65 0.84
C GLY A 204 12.71 8.89 1.09
N VAL A 205 12.21 8.95 2.32
CA VAL A 205 10.88 8.42 2.66
C VAL A 205 10.06 9.47 3.41
N VAL A 206 8.77 9.50 3.10
CA VAL A 206 7.80 10.45 3.68
C VAL A 206 6.65 9.66 4.31
N PRO A 207 6.85 9.05 5.48
CA PRO A 207 5.78 8.38 6.23
C PRO A 207 4.89 9.42 6.91
N VAL A 208 3.59 9.44 6.55
CA VAL A 208 2.63 10.46 6.97
C VAL A 208 1.51 9.83 7.79
N VAL A 209 1.13 10.43 8.93
CA VAL A 209 0.09 9.96 9.86
C VAL A 209 0.18 8.45 10.12
N THR A 210 1.35 8.02 10.56
CA THR A 210 1.74 6.60 10.65
C THR A 210 2.75 6.34 11.78
N ALA A 211 3.20 5.08 11.91
CA ALA A 211 4.27 4.67 12.81
C ALA A 211 5.18 3.62 12.13
N PRO A 212 6.41 3.38 12.61
CA PRO A 212 7.31 2.36 12.06
C PRO A 212 6.95 0.93 12.48
N ARG A 213 5.87 0.75 13.24
CA ARG A 213 5.35 -0.56 13.65
C ARG A 213 3.83 -0.56 13.74
N GLY A 214 3.25 -1.74 13.55
CA GLY A 214 1.82 -1.98 13.73
C GLY A 214 1.39 -2.00 15.18
N SER A 215 0.08 -2.03 15.40
CA SER A 215 -0.52 -2.05 16.73
C SER A 215 -1.68 -3.03 16.85
N GLY A 216 -2.03 -3.40 18.10
CA GLY A 216 -3.19 -4.22 18.42
C GLY A 216 -2.97 -5.73 18.36
N GLY A 217 -1.85 -6.21 17.82
CA GLY A 217 -1.49 -7.63 17.76
C GLY A 217 -2.55 -8.53 17.13
N GLU A 218 -2.41 -9.84 17.28
CA GLU A 218 -3.36 -10.84 16.74
C GLU A 218 -4.78 -10.68 17.30
N ALA A 219 -4.93 -10.19 18.55
CA ALA A 219 -6.23 -9.93 19.14
C ALA A 219 -7.10 -8.95 18.31
N ALA A 220 -6.47 -7.99 17.65
CA ALA A 220 -7.17 -7.06 16.77
C ALA A 220 -7.61 -7.71 15.43
N VAL A 221 -6.88 -8.71 14.95
CA VAL A 221 -7.28 -9.52 13.79
C VAL A 221 -8.48 -10.39 14.16
N GLU A 222 -8.41 -11.07 15.30
CA GLU A 222 -9.50 -11.90 15.80
C GLU A 222 -10.77 -11.09 16.07
N ALA A 223 -10.65 -9.89 16.64
CA ALA A 223 -11.78 -8.99 16.84
C ALA A 223 -12.48 -8.61 15.53
N LEU A 224 -11.68 -8.35 14.47
CA LEU A 224 -12.21 -8.07 13.14
C LEU A 224 -12.93 -9.30 12.56
N ILE A 225 -12.33 -10.49 12.66
CA ILE A 225 -12.93 -11.74 12.18
C ILE A 225 -14.23 -12.04 12.95
N ARG A 226 -14.22 -11.92 14.30
CA ARG A 226 -15.44 -12.09 15.11
C ARG A 226 -16.55 -11.12 14.68
N ARG A 227 -16.20 -9.88 14.40
CA ARG A 227 -17.17 -8.88 13.89
C ARG A 227 -17.78 -9.32 12.56
N PHE A 228 -16.97 -9.85 11.63
CA PHE A 228 -17.49 -10.37 10.35
C PHE A 228 -18.32 -11.64 10.55
N ALA A 229 -17.87 -12.53 11.42
CA ALA A 229 -18.56 -13.79 11.73
C ALA A 229 -19.93 -13.59 12.41
N SER A 230 -20.20 -12.41 13.01
CA SER A 230 -21.52 -12.08 13.54
C SER A 230 -22.56 -11.80 12.44
N ASP A 231 -22.14 -11.62 11.18
CA ASP A 231 -23.02 -11.50 10.02
C ASP A 231 -23.18 -12.88 9.35
N PRO A 232 -24.40 -13.43 9.24
CA PRO A 232 -24.61 -14.76 8.65
C PRO A 232 -24.06 -14.90 7.22
N GLY A 233 -24.00 -13.79 6.48
CA GLY A 233 -23.44 -13.76 5.12
C GLY A 233 -21.94 -14.00 5.05
N TRP A 234 -21.20 -13.93 6.17
CA TRP A 234 -19.75 -14.13 6.21
C TRP A 234 -19.32 -15.55 5.82
N ASN A 235 -20.02 -16.56 6.31
CA ASN A 235 -19.77 -17.96 5.98
C ASN A 235 -18.28 -18.36 6.07
N GLY A 236 -17.61 -18.02 7.17
CA GLY A 236 -16.19 -18.33 7.37
C GLY A 236 -15.24 -17.65 6.37
N GLY A 237 -15.67 -16.60 5.70
CA GLY A 237 -14.95 -15.89 4.64
C GLY A 237 -15.36 -16.30 3.22
N TRP A 238 -16.13 -17.36 3.06
CA TRP A 238 -16.71 -17.78 1.77
C TRP A 238 -18.06 -17.08 1.50
N HIS A 239 -18.02 -15.76 1.42
CA HIS A 239 -19.22 -14.90 1.32
C HIS A 239 -19.60 -14.54 -0.13
N TYR A 240 -18.77 -14.90 -1.12
CA TYR A 240 -18.87 -14.40 -2.50
C TYR A 240 -20.18 -14.79 -3.18
N ASP A 241 -20.64 -16.02 -3.00
CA ASP A 241 -21.89 -16.54 -3.58
C ASP A 241 -23.14 -16.25 -2.73
N ARG A 242 -22.96 -15.54 -1.59
CA ARG A 242 -24.03 -15.26 -0.62
C ARG A 242 -24.39 -13.77 -0.50
N GLY A 243 -23.91 -12.95 -1.43
CA GLY A 243 -24.14 -11.49 -1.41
C GLY A 243 -23.29 -10.71 -0.42
N GLY A 244 -22.30 -11.37 0.24
CA GLY A 244 -21.37 -10.73 1.15
C GLY A 244 -21.96 -10.27 2.47
N ILE A 245 -21.28 -9.34 3.15
CA ILE A 245 -21.69 -8.75 4.44
C ILE A 245 -21.87 -7.22 4.34
N PRO A 246 -22.69 -6.71 3.42
CA PRO A 246 -22.75 -5.28 3.09
C PRO A 246 -23.18 -4.39 4.26
N ARG A 247 -24.03 -4.90 5.17
CA ARG A 247 -24.49 -4.15 6.36
C ARG A 247 -23.34 -3.96 7.34
N THR A 248 -22.58 -5.01 7.61
CA THR A 248 -21.43 -5.00 8.50
C THR A 248 -20.30 -4.13 7.93
N MET A 249 -20.02 -4.22 6.63
CA MET A 249 -19.04 -3.37 5.95
C MET A 249 -19.46 -1.90 5.95
N LEU A 250 -20.74 -1.60 5.74
CA LEU A 250 -21.27 -0.23 5.82
C LEU A 250 -21.08 0.36 7.23
N ALA A 251 -21.47 -0.38 8.26
CA ALA A 251 -21.34 0.07 9.65
C ALA A 251 -19.86 0.33 10.01
N LEU A 252 -18.98 -0.62 9.69
CA LEU A 252 -17.53 -0.49 9.90
C LEU A 252 -16.97 0.74 9.18
N ARG A 253 -17.40 0.99 7.94
CA ARG A 253 -16.90 2.15 7.19
C ARG A 253 -17.37 3.48 7.76
N ILE A 254 -18.62 3.58 8.23
CA ILE A 254 -19.12 4.77 8.91
C ILE A 254 -18.29 5.08 10.16
N GLU A 255 -18.04 4.07 11.00
CA GLU A 255 -17.19 4.20 12.19
C GLU A 255 -15.78 4.66 11.83
N THR A 256 -15.19 4.04 10.80
CA THR A 256 -13.84 4.37 10.32
C THR A 256 -13.76 5.80 9.80
N LEU A 257 -14.70 6.25 8.98
CA LEU A 257 -14.73 7.61 8.45
C LEU A 257 -14.85 8.65 9.57
N ARG A 258 -15.70 8.39 10.56
CA ARG A 258 -15.84 9.28 11.73
C ARG A 258 -14.55 9.33 12.55
N ARG A 259 -13.92 8.20 12.81
CA ARG A 259 -12.65 8.10 13.53
C ARG A 259 -11.51 8.83 12.81
N TYR A 260 -11.55 8.87 11.49
CA TYR A 260 -10.53 9.53 10.65
C TYR A 260 -10.66 11.06 10.64
N GLY A 261 -11.78 11.64 11.07
CA GLY A 261 -11.99 13.09 11.04
C GLY A 261 -12.92 13.54 9.90
N MET A 262 -13.69 12.61 9.29
CA MET A 262 -14.59 12.95 8.18
C MET A 262 -15.72 13.92 8.61
N ASN A 263 -16.18 13.84 9.86
CA ASN A 263 -17.19 14.75 10.37
C ASN A 263 -16.68 16.20 10.45
N GLU A 264 -15.45 16.38 10.90
CA GLU A 264 -14.73 17.64 10.99
C GLU A 264 -14.46 18.21 9.59
N LEU A 265 -14.02 17.36 8.66
CA LEU A 265 -13.81 17.76 7.26
C LEU A 265 -15.10 18.24 6.61
N LEU A 266 -16.19 17.49 6.75
CA LEU A 266 -17.47 17.86 6.16
C LEU A 266 -18.10 19.07 6.84
N ALA A 267 -17.79 19.38 8.10
CA ALA A 267 -18.30 20.57 8.79
C ALA A 267 -17.88 21.87 8.11
N ARG A 268 -16.78 21.86 7.34
CA ARG A 268 -16.30 23.03 6.57
C ARG A 268 -17.26 23.43 5.43
N THR A 269 -18.01 22.48 4.89
CA THR A 269 -18.91 22.69 3.74
C THR A 269 -20.36 22.33 4.01
N LEU A 270 -20.63 21.52 5.02
CA LEU A 270 -21.95 21.02 5.41
C LEU A 270 -22.18 21.31 6.92
N PRO A 271 -22.64 22.54 7.28
CA PRO A 271 -22.78 22.90 8.69
C PRO A 271 -23.83 22.07 9.43
N GLN A 272 -24.87 21.57 8.73
CA GLN A 272 -25.95 20.83 9.35
C GLN A 272 -25.53 19.37 9.65
N PRO A 273 -25.67 18.86 10.91
CA PRO A 273 -25.27 17.49 11.29
C PRO A 273 -25.94 16.41 10.44
N ARG A 274 -27.24 16.56 10.14
CA ARG A 274 -27.97 15.58 9.29
C ARG A 274 -27.39 15.47 7.88
N GLY A 275 -26.93 16.59 7.29
CA GLY A 275 -26.28 16.59 5.97
C GLY A 275 -24.94 15.85 6.00
N ARG A 276 -24.13 16.05 7.06
CA ARG A 276 -22.87 15.34 7.26
C ARG A 276 -23.08 13.84 7.40
N ASP A 277 -24.05 13.42 8.23
CA ASP A 277 -24.37 12.00 8.42
C ASP A 277 -24.84 11.35 7.11
N ALA A 278 -25.68 12.01 6.35
CA ALA A 278 -26.13 11.52 5.04
C ALA A 278 -24.92 11.35 4.08
N ARG A 279 -24.00 12.33 4.05
CA ARG A 279 -22.81 12.26 3.21
C ARG A 279 -21.86 11.15 3.64
N ILE A 280 -21.60 10.98 4.94
CA ILE A 280 -20.79 9.88 5.50
C ILE A 280 -21.39 8.54 5.11
N ARG A 281 -22.70 8.36 5.26
CA ARG A 281 -23.39 7.12 4.86
C ARG A 281 -23.26 6.84 3.36
N ALA A 282 -23.39 7.86 2.51
CA ALA A 282 -23.24 7.73 1.07
C ALA A 282 -21.82 7.27 0.69
N LEU A 283 -20.79 7.90 1.23
CA LEU A 283 -19.40 7.53 1.04
C LEU A 283 -19.09 6.10 1.53
N ALA A 284 -19.61 5.77 2.72
CA ALA A 284 -19.45 4.45 3.31
C ALA A 284 -20.11 3.36 2.46
N ARG A 285 -21.32 3.62 1.94
CA ARG A 285 -22.06 2.68 1.07
C ARG A 285 -21.32 2.44 -0.25
N ALA A 286 -20.81 3.48 -0.88
CA ALA A 286 -20.06 3.37 -2.12
C ALA A 286 -18.79 2.52 -1.94
N TRP A 287 -18.09 2.69 -0.81
CA TRP A 287 -16.92 1.91 -0.45
C TRP A 287 -17.28 0.45 -0.11
N ALA A 288 -18.30 0.22 0.74
CA ALA A 288 -18.69 -1.11 1.21
C ALA A 288 -19.11 -2.07 0.07
N ARG A 289 -19.55 -1.54 -1.07
CA ARG A 289 -19.88 -2.33 -2.27
C ARG A 289 -18.65 -2.81 -3.05
N ARG A 290 -17.48 -2.28 -2.75
CA ARG A 290 -16.26 -2.46 -3.56
C ARG A 290 -15.08 -3.05 -2.79
N PHE A 291 -15.11 -2.95 -1.46
CA PHE A 291 -14.02 -3.41 -0.62
C PHE A 291 -14.35 -4.79 -0.04
N ASP A 292 -13.49 -5.77 -0.32
CA ASP A 292 -13.64 -7.14 0.14
C ASP A 292 -13.27 -7.29 1.62
N PRO A 293 -14.12 -7.89 2.46
CA PRO A 293 -13.82 -8.09 3.87
C PRO A 293 -12.63 -9.03 4.12
N ASN A 294 -12.38 -10.05 3.28
CA ASN A 294 -11.17 -10.86 3.40
C ASN A 294 -9.89 -10.04 3.16
N SER A 295 -9.93 -9.08 2.21
CA SER A 295 -8.82 -8.14 2.03
C SER A 295 -8.53 -7.34 3.31
N MET A 296 -9.56 -6.96 4.08
CA MET A 296 -9.33 -6.31 5.38
C MET A 296 -8.63 -7.24 6.38
N VAL A 297 -9.01 -8.51 6.43
CA VAL A 297 -8.39 -9.50 7.33
C VAL A 297 -6.91 -9.69 6.95
N VAL A 298 -6.63 -9.93 5.67
CA VAL A 298 -5.27 -10.15 5.16
C VAL A 298 -4.36 -8.94 5.44
N LEU A 299 -4.81 -7.74 5.09
CA LEU A 299 -4.04 -6.52 5.34
C LEU A 299 -3.92 -6.21 6.84
N ARG A 300 -4.93 -6.56 7.66
CA ARG A 300 -4.83 -6.42 9.11
C ARG A 300 -3.77 -7.34 9.70
N ARG A 301 -3.69 -8.60 9.24
CA ARG A 301 -2.62 -9.53 9.63
C ARG A 301 -1.24 -8.97 9.26
N ALA A 302 -1.07 -8.49 8.03
CA ALA A 302 0.18 -7.86 7.61
C ALA A 302 0.53 -6.66 8.50
N SER A 303 -0.46 -5.82 8.86
CA SER A 303 -0.23 -4.62 9.67
C SER A 303 0.19 -4.90 11.12
N VAL A 304 -0.39 -5.90 11.79
CA VAL A 304 -0.06 -6.20 13.19
C VAL A 304 1.30 -6.88 13.37
N ARG A 305 1.79 -7.51 12.29
CA ARG A 305 3.12 -8.15 12.25
C ARG A 305 4.22 -7.21 11.76
N PHE A 306 3.86 -6.01 11.33
CA PHE A 306 4.81 -5.02 10.83
C PHE A 306 5.59 -4.36 11.97
N ASP A 307 6.91 -4.42 11.91
CA ASP A 307 7.82 -3.68 12.80
C ASP A 307 9.19 -3.51 12.10
N THR A 308 9.56 -2.26 11.82
CA THR A 308 10.86 -1.89 11.26
C THR A 308 11.78 -1.21 12.27
N THR A 309 11.36 -1.08 13.53
CA THR A 309 12.13 -0.32 14.52
C THR A 309 13.51 -0.91 14.81
N ARG A 310 13.66 -2.23 14.67
CA ARG A 310 14.95 -2.94 14.82
C ARG A 310 15.85 -2.82 13.60
N ASP A 311 15.28 -2.43 12.46
CA ASP A 311 15.96 -2.33 11.17
C ASP A 311 16.35 -0.90 10.80
N PHE A 312 16.15 0.09 11.67
CA PHE A 312 16.47 1.49 11.38
C PHE A 312 17.93 1.70 10.95
N GLY A 313 18.88 0.91 11.48
CA GLY A 313 20.28 0.95 11.05
C GLY A 313 20.52 0.56 9.58
N ARG A 314 19.52 -0.01 8.90
CA ARG A 314 19.59 -0.29 7.46
C ARG A 314 19.14 0.88 6.60
N ILE A 315 18.45 1.89 7.16
CA ILE A 315 17.92 3.03 6.43
C ILE A 315 19.09 3.92 5.98
N ARG A 316 19.18 4.18 4.69
CA ARG A 316 20.11 5.14 4.08
C ARG A 316 19.40 6.38 3.56
N ALA A 317 18.10 6.25 3.38
CA ALA A 317 17.22 7.33 2.94
C ALA A 317 17.09 8.40 4.02
N LYS A 318 16.97 9.68 3.61
CA LYS A 318 16.47 10.73 4.51
C LYS A 318 15.01 10.48 4.84
N VAL A 319 14.56 10.94 6.02
CA VAL A 319 13.17 10.73 6.49
C VAL A 319 12.49 12.07 6.76
N LEU A 320 11.35 12.30 6.14
CA LEU A 320 10.41 13.35 6.54
C LEU A 320 9.22 12.68 7.26
N TYR A 321 9.25 12.65 8.59
CA TYR A 321 8.19 12.05 9.40
C TYR A 321 7.10 13.09 9.70
N VAL A 322 5.85 12.79 9.30
CA VAL A 322 4.75 13.77 9.37
C VAL A 322 3.59 13.19 10.17
N LEU A 323 3.16 13.88 11.23
CA LEU A 323 1.96 13.53 11.99
C LEU A 323 0.95 14.67 11.97
N SER A 324 -0.27 14.43 12.41
CA SER A 324 -1.31 15.44 12.56
C SER A 324 -1.67 15.62 14.03
N ARG A 325 -1.77 16.86 14.49
CA ARG A 325 -1.99 17.27 15.88
C ARG A 325 -3.14 16.52 16.55
N THR A 326 -4.23 16.30 15.85
CA THR A 326 -5.44 15.69 16.42
C THR A 326 -5.67 14.23 15.97
N ASP A 327 -4.69 13.61 15.33
CA ASP A 327 -4.80 12.20 14.93
C ASP A 327 -4.81 11.28 16.16
N ARG A 328 -5.92 10.54 16.34
CA ARG A 328 -6.11 9.61 17.45
C ARG A 328 -5.59 8.20 17.14
N LEU A 329 -5.27 7.90 15.88
CA LEU A 329 -4.70 6.62 15.46
C LEU A 329 -3.18 6.63 15.57
N PHE A 330 -2.57 7.73 15.13
CA PHE A 330 -1.14 7.97 15.18
C PHE A 330 -0.88 9.36 15.79
N PRO A 331 -1.05 9.49 17.11
CA PRO A 331 -0.94 10.79 17.77
C PRO A 331 0.50 11.32 17.75
N PRO A 332 0.69 12.65 17.83
CA PRO A 332 2.02 13.27 17.86
C PRO A 332 2.94 12.76 18.97
N SER A 333 2.39 12.22 20.04
CA SER A 333 3.16 11.59 21.12
C SER A 333 4.04 10.42 20.67
N LEU A 334 3.83 9.90 19.45
CA LEU A 334 4.72 8.91 18.84
C LEU A 334 6.04 9.51 18.33
N ALA A 335 6.03 10.81 17.98
CA ALA A 335 7.16 11.44 17.31
C ALA A 335 8.47 11.39 18.09
N PRO A 336 8.53 11.71 19.40
CA PRO A 336 9.78 11.66 20.14
C PRO A 336 10.46 10.31 20.04
N GLY A 337 9.74 9.21 20.32
CA GLY A 337 10.31 7.87 20.29
C GLY A 337 10.77 7.42 18.90
N VAL A 338 10.05 7.80 17.84
CA VAL A 338 10.43 7.50 16.46
C VAL A 338 11.66 8.29 16.06
N MET A 339 11.68 9.60 16.32
CA MET A 339 12.81 10.47 15.99
C MET A 339 14.09 10.08 16.75
N ASP A 340 13.98 9.75 18.03
CA ASP A 340 15.09 9.25 18.83
C ASP A 340 15.63 7.91 18.28
N GLY A 341 14.74 7.03 17.86
CA GLY A 341 15.12 5.75 17.24
C GLY A 341 15.90 5.96 15.93
N LEU A 342 15.43 6.85 15.07
CA LEU A 342 16.10 7.21 13.82
C LEU A 342 17.47 7.89 14.10
N ALA A 343 17.50 8.83 15.03
CA ALA A 343 18.75 9.52 15.41
C ALA A 343 19.80 8.55 15.95
N ARG A 344 19.43 7.62 16.85
CA ARG A 344 20.35 6.58 17.34
C ARG A 344 20.87 5.66 16.24
N ALA A 345 20.10 5.47 15.18
CA ALA A 345 20.50 4.70 14.01
C ALA A 345 21.33 5.52 13.00
N GLY A 346 21.59 6.80 13.27
CA GLY A 346 22.34 7.69 12.37
C GLY A 346 21.55 8.15 11.13
N VAL A 347 20.22 8.03 11.15
CA VAL A 347 19.37 8.40 10.03
C VAL A 347 19.06 9.89 10.06
N GLU A 348 19.30 10.59 8.94
CA GLU A 348 18.91 11.99 8.78
C GLU A 348 17.37 12.08 8.69
N ALA A 349 16.74 12.65 9.71
CA ALA A 349 15.30 12.72 9.82
C ALA A 349 14.82 14.10 10.27
N ARG A 350 13.69 14.54 9.68
CA ARG A 350 12.97 15.76 10.05
C ARG A 350 11.53 15.40 10.43
N TYR A 351 11.04 15.99 11.52
CA TYR A 351 9.64 15.89 11.93
C TYR A 351 8.86 17.14 11.51
N VAL A 352 7.63 16.93 11.06
CA VAL A 352 6.64 17.97 10.77
C VAL A 352 5.31 17.58 11.39
N GLU A 353 4.70 18.49 12.13
CA GLU A 353 3.35 18.34 12.64
C GLU A 353 2.37 19.18 11.81
N ILE A 354 1.33 18.53 11.30
CA ILE A 354 0.23 19.22 10.62
C ILE A 354 -0.70 19.79 11.70
N ASP A 355 -0.72 21.11 11.85
CA ASP A 355 -1.67 21.78 12.74
C ASP A 355 -3.07 21.75 12.13
N SER A 356 -3.88 20.77 12.54
CA SER A 356 -5.20 20.53 11.97
C SER A 356 -6.13 19.83 12.94
N GLU A 357 -7.43 20.14 12.84
CA GLU A 357 -8.51 19.42 13.50
C GLU A 357 -9.03 18.21 12.72
N LEU A 358 -8.48 17.94 11.53
CA LEU A 358 -8.96 16.87 10.64
C LEU A 358 -8.43 15.48 10.99
N GLY A 359 -7.65 15.36 12.06
CA GLY A 359 -7.15 14.08 12.54
C GLY A 359 -6.39 13.30 11.49
N HIS A 360 -6.76 12.06 11.29
CA HIS A 360 -6.11 11.14 10.36
C HIS A 360 -6.24 11.53 8.87
N LEU A 361 -7.25 12.35 8.51
CA LEU A 361 -7.45 12.82 7.14
C LEU A 361 -6.61 14.04 6.78
N ALA A 362 -5.94 14.68 7.73
CA ALA A 362 -5.29 15.98 7.54
C ALA A 362 -4.33 16.03 6.34
N SER A 363 -3.63 14.93 6.03
CA SER A 363 -2.53 14.91 5.05
C SER A 363 -2.94 15.38 3.63
N GLY A 364 -4.16 15.12 3.20
CA GLY A 364 -4.66 15.56 1.90
C GLY A 364 -5.29 16.96 1.95
N PRO A 365 -6.35 17.16 2.75
CA PRO A 365 -7.05 18.46 2.85
C PRO A 365 -6.16 19.61 3.33
N GLU A 366 -5.16 19.35 4.17
CA GLU A 366 -4.22 20.36 4.69
C GLU A 366 -2.91 20.41 3.89
N ALA A 367 -2.95 20.08 2.62
CA ALA A 367 -1.77 20.13 1.74
C ALA A 367 -1.09 21.52 1.73
N ALA A 368 -1.83 22.60 1.94
CA ALA A 368 -1.29 23.95 1.98
C ALA A 368 -0.38 24.19 3.20
N THR A 369 -0.64 23.52 4.34
CA THR A 369 0.11 23.74 5.58
C THR A 369 1.45 22.97 5.61
N TRP A 370 1.51 21.77 5.08
CA TRP A 370 2.73 20.95 5.13
C TRP A 370 3.38 20.69 3.77
N GLY A 371 2.66 20.99 2.68
CA GLY A 371 3.17 20.86 1.31
C GLY A 371 4.48 21.62 1.04
N PRO A 372 4.70 22.83 1.56
CA PRO A 372 5.99 23.51 1.47
C PRO A 372 7.13 22.67 2.06
N ALA A 373 6.96 22.11 3.26
CA ALA A 373 7.97 21.25 3.87
C ALA A 373 8.25 19.97 3.06
N LEU A 374 7.22 19.39 2.43
CA LEU A 374 7.38 18.25 1.50
C LEU A 374 8.17 18.66 0.26
N ARG A 375 7.85 19.81 -0.35
CA ARG A 375 8.58 20.35 -1.52
C ARG A 375 10.06 20.57 -1.21
N ASP A 376 10.35 21.24 -0.10
CA ASP A 376 11.72 21.52 0.34
C ASP A 376 12.49 20.21 0.60
N PHE A 377 11.86 19.25 1.26
CA PHE A 377 12.45 17.92 1.48
C PHE A 377 12.78 17.24 0.16
N LEU A 378 11.84 17.17 -0.78
CA LEU A 378 12.06 16.54 -2.09
C LEU A 378 13.16 17.26 -2.89
N ALA A 379 13.31 18.57 -2.72
CA ALA A 379 14.40 19.34 -3.35
C ALA A 379 15.78 18.94 -2.82
N THR A 380 15.89 18.48 -1.57
CA THR A 380 17.16 17.98 -1.00
C THR A 380 17.55 16.57 -1.48
N LEU A 381 16.64 15.85 -2.15
CA LEU A 381 16.83 14.48 -2.61
C LEU A 381 17.10 14.38 -4.11
N ALA A 382 16.71 15.39 -4.88
CA ALA A 382 16.92 15.41 -6.31
C ALA A 382 18.41 15.54 -6.62
N PRO A 383 18.94 14.75 -7.58
CA PRO A 383 20.32 14.87 -8.04
C PRO A 383 20.60 16.19 -8.71
#